data_a77b6ee6c31af2f7e26edc6981f56530
#
_entry.id   a77b6ee6c31af2f7e26edc6981f56530
#
_cell.length_a   1.000
_cell.length_b   1.000
_cell.length_c   1.000
_cell.angle_alpha   90.00
_cell.angle_beta   90.00
_cell.angle_gamma   90.00
#
_symmetry.space_group_name_H-M   'P 1'
#
loop_
_entity.id
_entity.type
_entity.pdbx_description
1 polymer ?
#
loop_
_entity_poly.entity_id
_entity_poly.type
_entity_poly.pdbx_seq_one_letter_code
_entity_poly.pdbx_strand_id
1 'polypeptide(L)'
;GEQARAALSRVIAQDAPIVLLDEPTASLDIAHQELVLGLAGSLARAGGAVVIVLHDLDAAATHADHVVMLVDGQVAAAGTPAEVMTSEILSRVYGHPIDVIDHPVTGRRLVVPSRSRRD
;
A
#
# COMPACT_ATOMS: atom_id res chain seq x y z
N GLY A 1 10.48 5.51 13.05
CA GLY A 1 10.88 4.19 13.07
C GLY A 1 10.52 3.39 14.29
N GLU A 2 11.15 3.64 15.41
CA GLU A 2 10.97 2.83 16.61
C GLU A 2 9.55 2.91 17.18
N GLN A 3 8.90 4.06 17.11
CA GLN A 3 7.54 4.22 17.61
C GLN A 3 6.53 3.40 16.81
N ALA A 4 6.68 3.36 15.48
CA ALA A 4 5.80 2.56 14.63
C ALA A 4 6.01 1.07 14.89
N ARG A 5 7.26 0.64 15.03
CA ARG A 5 7.59 -0.76 15.34
C ARG A 5 7.06 -1.17 16.71
N ALA A 6 7.23 -0.30 17.72
CA ALA A 6 6.73 -0.57 19.07
C ALA A 6 5.19 -0.65 19.10
N ALA A 7 4.51 0.22 18.35
CA ALA A 7 3.05 0.18 18.26
C ALA A 7 2.57 -1.11 17.61
N LEU A 8 3.21 -1.54 16.51
CA LEU A 8 2.87 -2.79 15.83
C LEU A 8 3.16 -4.01 16.71
N SER A 9 4.29 -3.99 17.42
CA SER A 9 4.63 -5.07 18.34
C SER A 9 3.62 -5.22 19.47
N ARG A 10 3.11 -4.10 20.00
CA ARG A 10 2.05 -4.12 21.03
C ARG A 10 0.76 -4.73 20.51
N VAL A 11 0.39 -4.39 19.28
CA VAL A 11 -0.79 -4.95 18.63
C VAL A 11 -0.67 -6.46 18.47
N ILE A 12 0.49 -6.92 17.99
CA ILE A 12 0.75 -8.36 17.85
C ILE A 12 0.67 -9.07 19.22
N ALA A 13 1.24 -8.46 20.26
CA ALA A 13 1.21 -8.99 21.60
C ALA A 13 -0.20 -9.07 22.20
N GLN A 14 -1.11 -8.19 21.77
CA GLN A 14 -2.51 -8.19 22.20
C GLN A 14 -3.35 -9.24 21.48
N ASP A 15 -2.80 -9.89 20.46
CA ASP A 15 -3.51 -10.90 19.66
C ASP A 15 -4.86 -10.39 19.14
N ALA A 16 -4.89 -9.13 18.68
CA ALA A 16 -6.10 -8.52 18.17
C ALA A 16 -6.50 -9.16 16.83
N PRO A 17 -7.77 -9.55 16.61
CA PRO A 17 -8.20 -10.18 15.37
C PRO A 17 -8.24 -9.21 14.19
N ILE A 18 -8.45 -7.92 14.44
CA ILE A 18 -8.50 -6.88 13.42
C ILE A 18 -7.61 -5.73 13.87
N VAL A 19 -6.72 -5.31 12.98
CA VAL A 19 -5.76 -4.23 13.24
C VAL A 19 -5.96 -3.13 12.21
N LEU A 20 -6.09 -1.90 12.68
CA LEU A 20 -6.14 -0.73 11.82
C LEU A 20 -4.86 0.09 12.02
N LEU A 21 -4.11 0.30 10.96
CA LEU A 21 -2.89 1.10 10.95
C LEU A 21 -3.09 2.30 10.05
N ASP A 22 -2.94 3.51 10.61
CA ASP A 22 -3.10 4.74 9.86
C ASP A 22 -1.72 5.30 9.51
N GLU A 23 -1.34 5.18 8.25
CA GLU A 23 -0.07 5.65 7.70
C GLU A 23 1.14 5.21 8.55
N PRO A 24 1.29 3.90 8.83
CA PRO A 24 2.33 3.42 9.74
C PRO A 24 3.74 3.62 9.18
N THR A 25 3.87 3.88 7.88
CA THR A 25 5.15 4.04 7.20
C THR A 25 5.51 5.50 6.92
N ALA A 26 4.65 6.45 7.29
CA ALA A 26 4.93 7.87 7.13
C ALA A 26 6.20 8.24 7.91
N SER A 27 7.10 8.98 7.28
CA SER A 27 8.38 9.41 7.86
C SER A 27 9.40 8.31 8.13
N LEU A 28 9.16 7.07 7.71
CA LEU A 28 10.12 5.98 7.83
C LEU A 28 11.02 5.91 6.59
N ASP A 29 12.26 5.43 6.79
CA ASP A 29 13.11 5.08 5.66
C ASP A 29 12.62 3.76 5.01
N ILE A 30 13.22 3.43 3.86
CA ILE A 30 12.78 2.28 3.05
C ILE A 30 12.89 0.97 3.84
N ALA A 31 13.99 0.77 4.55
CA ALA A 31 14.19 -0.48 5.30
C ALA A 31 13.15 -0.67 6.40
N HIS A 32 12.83 0.41 7.13
CA HIS A 32 11.82 0.37 8.18
C HIS A 32 10.41 0.25 7.62
N GLN A 33 10.11 0.89 6.48
CA GLN A 33 8.83 0.73 5.79
C GLN A 33 8.59 -0.74 5.42
N GLU A 34 9.59 -1.38 4.81
CA GLU A 34 9.48 -2.79 4.41
C GLU A 34 9.32 -3.70 5.64
N LEU A 35 10.00 -3.41 6.74
CA LEU A 35 9.86 -4.18 7.98
C LEU A 35 8.43 -4.08 8.53
N VAL A 36 7.87 -2.88 8.62
CA VAL A 36 6.52 -2.67 9.16
C VAL A 36 5.47 -3.36 8.29
N LEU A 37 5.56 -3.19 6.96
CA LEU A 37 4.62 -3.81 6.04
C LEU A 37 4.75 -5.33 6.02
N GLY A 38 5.97 -5.85 6.16
CA GLY A 38 6.21 -7.29 6.28
C GLY A 38 5.60 -7.88 7.55
N LEU A 39 5.72 -7.17 8.68
CA LEU A 39 5.10 -7.59 9.94
C LEU A 39 3.57 -7.57 9.86
N ALA A 40 3.01 -6.56 9.22
CA ALA A 40 1.57 -6.49 8.99
C ALA A 40 1.08 -7.68 8.14
N GLY A 41 1.82 -8.01 7.08
CA GLY A 41 1.53 -9.17 6.25
C GLY A 41 1.61 -10.49 7.02
N SER A 42 2.59 -10.63 7.92
CA SER A 42 2.73 -11.81 8.76
C SER A 42 1.52 -11.96 9.70
N LEU A 43 1.06 -10.86 10.27
CA LEU A 43 -0.13 -10.87 11.13
C LEU A 43 -1.38 -11.31 10.36
N ALA A 44 -1.55 -10.81 9.14
CA ALA A 44 -2.66 -11.20 8.28
C ALA A 44 -2.59 -12.70 7.94
N ARG A 45 -1.42 -13.21 7.59
CA ARG A 45 -1.23 -14.63 7.28
C ARG A 45 -1.46 -15.54 8.50
N ALA A 46 -1.28 -15.02 9.70
CA ALA A 46 -1.54 -15.76 10.93
C ALA A 46 -3.03 -15.82 11.32
N GLY A 47 -3.91 -15.34 10.45
CA GLY A 47 -5.36 -15.40 10.65
C GLY A 47 -6.00 -14.09 11.08
N GLY A 48 -5.22 -13.03 11.25
CA GLY A 48 -5.73 -11.70 11.53
C GLY A 48 -6.17 -10.98 10.26
N ALA A 49 -6.86 -9.86 10.43
CA ALA A 49 -7.18 -8.94 9.35
C ALA A 49 -6.48 -7.62 9.63
N VAL A 50 -5.77 -7.09 8.63
CA VAL A 50 -5.03 -5.83 8.77
C VAL A 50 -5.54 -4.84 7.73
N VAL A 51 -5.96 -3.68 8.19
CA VAL A 51 -6.34 -2.55 7.33
C VAL A 51 -5.29 -1.46 7.50
N ILE A 52 -4.68 -1.06 6.40
CA ILE A 52 -3.60 -0.06 6.41
C ILE A 52 -3.99 1.10 5.50
N VAL A 53 -3.90 2.32 6.03
CA VAL A 53 -4.03 3.53 5.23
C VAL A 53 -2.62 3.90 4.73
N LEU A 54 -2.45 3.95 3.41
CA LEU A 54 -1.19 4.27 2.76
C LEU A 54 -1.38 5.32 1.68
N HIS A 55 -0.37 6.17 1.50
CA HIS A 55 -0.28 7.08 0.35
C HIS A 55 0.62 6.52 -0.75
N ASP A 56 1.52 5.61 -0.41
CA ASP A 56 2.45 5.03 -1.37
C ASP A 56 1.75 3.92 -2.18
N LEU A 57 1.52 4.19 -3.45
CA LEU A 57 0.85 3.25 -4.35
C LEU A 57 1.66 1.99 -4.60
N ASP A 58 2.99 2.11 -4.67
CA ASP A 58 3.85 0.94 -4.87
C ASP A 58 3.82 0.02 -3.66
N ALA A 59 3.80 0.57 -2.46
CA ALA A 59 3.67 -0.21 -1.23
C ALA A 59 2.33 -0.95 -1.20
N ALA A 60 1.24 -0.26 -1.55
CA ALA A 60 -0.08 -0.88 -1.61
C ALA A 60 -0.12 -2.00 -2.66
N ALA A 61 0.42 -1.75 -3.85
CA ALA A 61 0.45 -2.74 -4.92
C ALA A 61 1.26 -3.99 -4.54
N THR A 62 2.32 -3.82 -3.75
CA THR A 62 3.22 -4.90 -3.36
C THR A 62 2.68 -5.74 -2.22
N HIS A 63 2.10 -5.10 -1.21
CA HIS A 63 1.80 -5.76 0.08
C HIS A 63 0.32 -6.07 0.30
N ALA A 64 -0.59 -5.38 -0.39
CA ALA A 64 -2.02 -5.56 -0.15
C ALA A 64 -2.58 -6.80 -0.87
N ASP A 65 -3.51 -7.47 -0.22
CA ASP A 65 -4.34 -8.50 -0.84
C ASP A 65 -5.59 -7.89 -1.48
N HIS A 66 -6.06 -6.79 -0.91
CA HIS A 66 -7.23 -6.06 -1.38
C HIS A 66 -6.99 -4.56 -1.20
N VAL A 67 -7.37 -3.78 -2.18
CA VAL A 67 -7.17 -2.33 -2.18
C VAL A 67 -8.50 -1.62 -2.30
N VAL A 68 -8.68 -0.61 -1.47
CA VAL A 68 -9.83 0.31 -1.55
C VAL A 68 -9.28 1.71 -1.74
N MET A 69 -9.69 2.37 -2.82
CA MET A 69 -9.29 3.77 -3.09
C MET A 69 -10.43 4.69 -2.73
N LEU A 70 -10.13 5.68 -1.91
CA LEU A 70 -11.09 6.67 -1.45
C LEU A 70 -10.80 8.02 -2.07
N VAL A 71 -11.86 8.68 -2.55
CA VAL A 71 -11.81 10.06 -3.04
C VAL A 71 -13.00 10.80 -2.44
N ASP A 72 -12.73 11.89 -1.74
CA ASP A 72 -13.76 12.72 -1.09
C ASP A 72 -14.72 11.88 -0.22
N GLY A 73 -14.16 10.93 0.52
CA GLY A 73 -14.93 10.08 1.43
C GLY A 73 -15.73 8.97 0.76
N GLN A 74 -15.59 8.79 -0.55
CA GLN A 74 -16.30 7.78 -1.31
C GLN A 74 -15.35 6.77 -1.92
N VAL A 75 -15.80 5.54 -2.09
CA VAL A 75 -15.02 4.48 -2.74
C VAL A 75 -14.99 4.75 -4.24
N ALA A 76 -13.79 5.05 -4.75
CA ALA A 76 -13.56 5.25 -6.18
C ALA A 76 -13.25 3.94 -6.91
N ALA A 77 -12.58 3.01 -6.23
CA ALA A 77 -12.26 1.69 -6.77
C ALA A 77 -11.97 0.73 -5.62
N ALA A 78 -12.29 -0.54 -5.81
CA ALA A 78 -12.01 -1.59 -4.83
C ALA A 78 -11.80 -2.92 -5.56
N GLY A 79 -10.84 -3.71 -5.06
CA GLY A 79 -10.53 -5.02 -5.64
C GLY A 79 -9.11 -5.46 -5.30
N THR A 80 -8.65 -6.48 -5.98
CA THR A 80 -7.25 -6.90 -5.84
C THR A 80 -6.32 -5.82 -6.41
N PRO A 81 -5.03 -5.82 -6.01
CA PRO A 81 -4.08 -4.89 -6.62
C PRO A 81 -4.07 -4.96 -8.16
N ALA A 82 -4.18 -6.17 -8.73
CA ALA A 82 -4.22 -6.34 -10.18
C ALA A 82 -5.43 -5.65 -10.82
N GLU A 83 -6.58 -5.65 -10.15
CA GLU A 83 -7.79 -5.02 -10.65
C GLU A 83 -7.79 -3.50 -10.49
N VAL A 84 -7.25 -2.99 -9.39
CA VAL A 84 -7.31 -1.57 -9.02
C VAL A 84 -6.11 -0.78 -9.53
N MET A 85 -4.92 -1.36 -9.47
CA MET A 85 -3.66 -0.68 -9.84
C MET A 85 -3.44 -0.74 -11.35
N THR A 86 -4.36 -0.15 -12.08
CA THR A 86 -4.24 0.00 -13.54
C THR A 86 -4.00 1.44 -13.90
N SER A 87 -3.34 1.68 -15.03
CA SER A 87 -3.08 3.02 -15.53
C SER A 87 -4.38 3.82 -15.68
N GLU A 88 -5.42 3.18 -16.19
CA GLU A 88 -6.72 3.80 -16.42
C GLU A 88 -7.39 4.26 -15.12
N ILE A 89 -7.48 3.38 -14.12
CA ILE A 89 -8.12 3.70 -12.85
C ILE A 89 -7.32 4.75 -12.10
N LEU A 90 -6.00 4.57 -11.99
CA LEU A 90 -5.15 5.49 -11.25
C LEU A 90 -5.12 6.88 -11.88
N SER A 91 -5.06 6.95 -13.21
CA SER A 91 -5.09 8.24 -13.90
C SER A 91 -6.41 8.98 -13.66
N ARG A 92 -7.52 8.27 -13.65
CA ARG A 92 -8.83 8.85 -13.35
C ARG A 92 -8.92 9.32 -11.90
N VAL A 93 -8.48 8.50 -10.95
CA VAL A 93 -8.58 8.82 -9.52
C VAL A 93 -7.71 10.01 -9.14
N TYR A 94 -6.50 10.07 -9.66
CA TYR A 94 -5.55 11.14 -9.32
C TYR A 94 -5.64 12.37 -10.23
N GLY A 95 -6.43 12.30 -11.32
CA GLY A 95 -6.54 13.42 -12.23
C GLY A 95 -5.23 13.78 -12.94
N HIS A 96 -4.34 12.81 -13.11
CA HIS A 96 -3.03 12.98 -13.75
C HIS A 96 -2.67 11.66 -14.44
N PRO A 97 -2.08 11.72 -15.64
CA PRO A 97 -1.64 10.49 -16.31
C PRO A 97 -0.64 9.69 -15.45
N ILE A 98 -0.97 8.44 -15.21
CA ILE A 98 -0.15 7.51 -14.43
C ILE A 98 0.07 6.27 -15.27
N ASP A 99 1.33 5.83 -15.35
CA ASP A 99 1.70 4.60 -16.01
C ASP A 99 1.91 3.50 -14.98
N VAL A 100 1.44 2.31 -15.31
CA VAL A 100 1.70 1.11 -14.53
C VAL A 100 2.54 0.19 -15.41
N ILE A 101 3.75 -0.13 -14.95
CA ILE A 101 4.69 -0.95 -15.69
C ILE A 101 5.11 -2.15 -14.84
N ASP A 102 5.60 -3.19 -15.49
CA ASP A 102 6.13 -4.35 -14.79
C ASP A 102 7.65 -4.18 -14.59
N HIS A 103 8.10 -4.44 -13.38
CA HIS A 103 9.53 -4.43 -13.08
C HIS A 103 10.23 -5.49 -13.94
N PRO A 104 11.31 -5.14 -14.67
CA PRO A 104 11.92 -6.06 -15.65
C PRO A 104 12.54 -7.31 -15.04
N VAL A 105 12.89 -7.28 -13.76
CA VAL A 105 13.50 -8.43 -13.07
C VAL A 105 12.48 -9.19 -12.23
N THR A 106 11.68 -8.49 -11.43
CA THR A 106 10.77 -9.13 -10.47
C THR A 106 9.37 -9.35 -11.01
N GLY A 107 8.98 -8.68 -12.08
CA GLY A 107 7.63 -8.70 -12.60
C GLY A 107 6.63 -7.92 -11.75
N ARG A 108 7.07 -7.24 -10.70
CA ARG A 108 6.19 -6.47 -9.81
C ARG A 108 5.66 -5.24 -10.53
N ARG A 109 4.44 -4.87 -10.23
CA ARG A 109 3.85 -3.65 -10.78
C ARG A 109 4.45 -2.41 -10.15
N LEU A 110 4.86 -1.48 -10.99
CA LEU A 110 5.38 -0.18 -10.60
C LEU A 110 4.45 0.91 -11.08
N VAL A 111 4.16 1.85 -10.21
CA VAL A 111 3.29 2.99 -10.49
C VAL A 111 4.17 4.22 -10.69
N VAL A 112 4.12 4.81 -11.88
CA VAL A 112 5.00 5.91 -12.26
C VAL A 112 4.15 7.06 -12.84
N PRO A 113 4.29 8.30 -12.35
CA PRO A 113 3.63 9.43 -12.99
C PRO A 113 4.11 9.58 -14.42
N SER A 114 3.19 9.68 -15.37
CA SER A 114 3.55 9.99 -16.74
C SER A 114 4.07 11.42 -16.84
N ARG A 115 5.25 11.56 -17.38
CA ARG A 115 5.84 12.89 -17.62
C ARG A 115 6.16 13.04 -19.10
N SER A 116 5.79 14.17 -19.65
CA SER A 116 6.17 14.50 -21.02
C SER A 116 7.69 14.53 -21.11
N ARG A 117 8.22 13.93 -22.15
CA ARG A 117 9.65 14.02 -22.44
C ARG A 117 9.99 15.48 -22.72
N ARG A 118 10.95 16.01 -22.03
CA ARG A 118 11.49 17.33 -22.37
C ARG A 118 12.37 17.19 -23.60
N ASP A 119 12.02 17.92 -24.61
CA ASP A 119 12.84 18.01 -25.81
C ASP A 119 14.02 18.96 -25.60
#